data_ea40b24acb54019e0c7ac3c2d764d846
#
_entry.id   ea40b24acb54019e0c7ac3c2d764d846
#
_cell.length_a   1.000
_cell.length_b   1.000
_cell.length_c   1.000
_cell.angle_alpha   90.00
_cell.angle_beta   90.00
_cell.angle_gamma   90.00
#
_symmetry.space_group_name_H-M   'P 1'
#
loop_
_entity.id
_entity.type
_entity.pdbx_description
1 polymer ?
#
loop_
_entity_poly.entity_id
_entity_poly.type
_entity_poly.pdbx_seq_one_letter_code
_entity_poly.pdbx_strand_id
1 'polypeptide(L)'
;MIQVNYRFQVQTHRGNKGMNAREYLEILHIAERLKDTPRHCTTTNGRTESVAEHSWRVSLMAYLLRHEFPDLDMDKVVNMCLIHDLGECFTGDIPAFIKTDSDRETEDTLLNQWVRSLPEELSADISALYKEMDAQETAEAKLYKALDKLEALIQHNESPLSTWSENEYELNKTYTFDTVSFSEWLTDLREAILEDTIAKLEQEGR
;
A
#
# COMPACT_ATOMS: atom_id res chain seq x y z
N MET A 1 19.65 13.77 -10.35
CA MET A 1 18.89 12.64 -10.92
C MET A 1 19.89 11.52 -11.19
N ILE A 2 19.95 10.51 -10.32
CA ILE A 2 20.78 9.31 -10.55
C ILE A 2 19.90 8.37 -11.36
N GLN A 3 20.18 8.24 -12.64
CA GLN A 3 19.54 7.25 -13.51
C GLN A 3 20.07 5.87 -13.11
N VAL A 4 19.35 5.18 -12.25
CA VAL A 4 19.66 3.80 -11.88
C VAL A 4 19.15 2.91 -13.01
N ASN A 5 20.06 2.42 -13.85
CA ASN A 5 19.76 1.44 -14.87
C ASN A 5 19.50 0.08 -14.20
N TYR A 6 18.23 -0.23 -13.91
CA TYR A 6 17.83 -1.54 -13.43
C TYR A 6 17.94 -2.55 -14.59
N ARG A 7 19.06 -3.28 -14.65
CA ARG A 7 19.17 -4.48 -15.50
C ARG A 7 18.72 -5.67 -14.68
N PHE A 8 17.46 -6.04 -14.79
CA PHE A 8 16.97 -7.32 -14.31
C PHE A 8 17.54 -8.42 -15.20
N GLN A 9 18.54 -9.16 -14.70
CA GLN A 9 19.09 -10.32 -15.44
C GLN A 9 18.21 -11.52 -15.14
N VAL A 10 17.42 -11.93 -16.12
CA VAL A 10 16.72 -13.22 -16.10
C VAL A 10 17.78 -14.32 -16.23
N GLN A 11 18.21 -14.90 -15.12
CA GLN A 11 18.99 -16.12 -15.13
C GLN A 11 18.04 -17.31 -15.35
N THR A 12 17.85 -17.71 -16.61
CA THR A 12 17.10 -18.93 -16.93
C THR A 12 17.90 -20.16 -16.47
N HIS A 13 17.70 -20.58 -15.24
CA HIS A 13 18.16 -21.90 -14.79
C HIS A 13 17.17 -22.96 -15.30
N ARG A 14 17.46 -23.54 -16.45
CA ARG A 14 16.75 -24.73 -16.96
C ARG A 14 17.07 -25.92 -16.04
N GLY A 15 16.10 -26.34 -15.21
CA GLY A 15 16.20 -27.63 -14.52
C GLY A 15 15.55 -27.77 -13.15
N ASN A 16 15.16 -26.70 -12.47
CA ASN A 16 14.50 -26.80 -11.16
C ASN A 16 13.13 -26.10 -11.20
N LYS A 17 12.07 -26.81 -10.85
CA LYS A 17 10.69 -26.28 -10.80
C LYS A 17 10.44 -25.45 -9.53
N GLY A 18 11.28 -24.46 -9.24
CA GLY A 18 11.08 -23.62 -8.08
C GLY A 18 12.19 -22.59 -7.90
N MET A 19 11.91 -21.58 -7.10
CA MET A 19 12.84 -20.50 -6.76
C MET A 19 14.02 -21.06 -5.92
N ASN A 20 15.26 -20.77 -6.32
CA ASN A 20 16.43 -21.12 -5.50
C ASN A 20 16.71 -20.05 -4.42
N ALA A 21 17.55 -20.38 -3.43
CA ALA A 21 17.83 -19.51 -2.29
C ALA A 21 18.50 -18.19 -2.70
N ARG A 22 19.25 -18.12 -3.80
CA ARG A 22 19.87 -16.89 -4.28
C ARG A 22 18.83 -15.96 -4.89
N GLU A 23 17.95 -16.48 -5.74
CA GLU A 23 16.82 -15.73 -6.30
C GLU A 23 15.91 -15.18 -5.20
N TYR A 24 15.62 -15.99 -4.18
CA TYR A 24 14.85 -15.55 -3.01
C TYR A 24 15.51 -14.35 -2.31
N LEU A 25 16.81 -14.40 -2.06
CA LEU A 25 17.54 -13.30 -1.45
C LEU A 25 17.55 -12.04 -2.33
N GLU A 26 17.66 -12.18 -3.64
CA GLU A 26 17.62 -11.06 -4.59
C GLU A 26 16.24 -10.37 -4.57
N ILE A 27 15.15 -11.11 -4.49
CA ILE A 27 13.79 -10.58 -4.32
C ILE A 27 13.70 -9.80 -3.00
N LEU A 28 14.17 -10.37 -1.89
CA LEU A 28 14.14 -9.72 -0.58
C LEU A 28 15.00 -8.44 -0.55
N HIS A 29 16.14 -8.40 -1.26
CA HIS A 29 16.97 -7.20 -1.37
C HIS A 29 16.27 -6.06 -2.13
N ILE A 30 15.37 -6.37 -3.06
CA ILE A 30 14.52 -5.35 -3.71
C ILE A 30 13.46 -4.85 -2.71
N ALA A 31 12.72 -5.76 -2.09
CA ALA A 31 11.68 -5.41 -1.12
C ALA A 31 12.22 -4.66 0.11
N GLU A 32 13.48 -4.89 0.48
CA GLU A 32 14.16 -4.20 1.58
C GLU A 32 14.15 -2.67 1.42
N ARG A 33 14.16 -2.15 0.19
CA ARG A 33 14.15 -0.71 -0.12
C ARG A 33 12.94 0.00 0.47
N LEU A 34 11.80 -0.68 0.62
CA LEU A 34 10.59 -0.09 1.22
C LEU A 34 10.80 0.36 2.67
N LYS A 35 11.81 -0.19 3.37
CA LYS A 35 12.15 0.24 4.73
C LYS A 35 12.75 1.63 4.76
N ASP A 36 13.46 2.02 3.69
CA ASP A 36 14.11 3.31 3.53
C ASP A 36 13.32 4.26 2.61
N THR A 37 12.17 3.81 2.08
CA THR A 37 11.25 4.64 1.29
C THR A 37 10.33 5.41 2.24
N PRO A 38 10.50 6.75 2.39
CA PRO A 38 9.69 7.53 3.31
C PRO A 38 8.32 7.82 2.70
N ARG A 39 7.28 7.74 3.52
CA ARG A 39 5.94 8.22 3.21
C ARG A 39 5.76 9.67 3.62
N HIS A 40 4.66 10.28 3.18
CA HIS A 40 4.29 11.63 3.59
C HIS A 40 3.90 11.71 5.09
N CYS A 41 3.38 10.63 5.65
CA CYS A 41 2.95 10.56 7.04
C CYS A 41 4.11 10.44 8.04
N THR A 42 3.85 10.86 9.29
CA THR A 42 4.77 10.68 10.42
C THR A 42 4.16 9.74 11.47
N THR A 43 5.01 9.07 12.22
CA THR A 43 4.59 8.26 13.36
C THR A 43 4.25 9.15 14.56
N THR A 44 3.61 8.60 15.60
CA THR A 44 3.29 9.30 16.86
C THR A 44 4.47 10.05 17.47
N ASN A 45 5.69 9.55 17.30
CA ASN A 45 6.92 10.18 17.79
C ASN A 45 7.54 11.19 16.80
N GLY A 46 6.85 11.56 15.72
CA GLY A 46 7.31 12.53 14.73
C GLY A 46 8.39 12.01 13.79
N ARG A 47 8.68 10.71 13.75
CA ARG A 47 9.53 10.08 12.75
C ARG A 47 8.74 9.85 11.47
N THR A 48 9.33 10.10 10.32
CA THR A 48 8.74 9.74 9.03
C THR A 48 8.44 8.24 8.99
N GLU A 49 7.23 7.87 8.58
CA GLU A 49 6.81 6.50 8.33
C GLU A 49 7.49 5.97 7.06
N SER A 50 7.79 4.68 7.02
CA SER A 50 8.25 4.00 5.80
C SER A 50 7.10 3.26 5.11
N VAL A 51 7.23 3.03 3.79
CA VAL A 51 6.27 2.23 3.02
C VAL A 51 6.15 0.80 3.55
N ALA A 52 7.24 0.23 4.04
CA ALA A 52 7.20 -1.10 4.66
C ALA A 52 6.35 -1.14 5.93
N GLU A 53 6.36 -0.07 6.75
CA GLU A 53 5.54 0.03 7.97
C GLU A 53 4.07 0.17 7.63
N HIS A 54 3.75 1.01 6.65
CA HIS A 54 2.40 1.13 6.10
C HIS A 54 1.88 -0.21 5.56
N SER A 55 2.60 -0.86 4.65
CA SER A 55 2.18 -2.13 4.06
C SER A 55 1.99 -3.23 5.11
N TRP A 56 2.85 -3.27 6.15
CA TRP A 56 2.66 -4.15 7.30
C TRP A 56 1.35 -3.85 8.02
N ARG A 57 1.05 -2.58 8.29
CA ARG A 57 -0.15 -2.19 9.04
C ARG A 57 -1.42 -2.44 8.25
N VAL A 58 -1.45 -2.14 6.94
CA VAL A 58 -2.57 -2.47 6.06
C VAL A 58 -2.83 -3.98 6.03
N SER A 59 -1.76 -4.79 5.94
CA SER A 59 -1.86 -6.26 6.00
C SER A 59 -2.40 -6.76 7.34
N LEU A 60 -1.98 -6.13 8.46
CA LEU A 60 -2.51 -6.44 9.78
C LEU A 60 -3.99 -6.07 9.90
N MET A 61 -4.41 -4.93 9.37
CA MET A 61 -5.82 -4.53 9.33
C MET A 61 -6.66 -5.58 8.60
N ALA A 62 -6.24 -6.02 7.41
CA ALA A 62 -6.91 -7.08 6.67
C ALA A 62 -6.97 -8.40 7.47
N TYR A 63 -5.88 -8.79 8.11
CA TYR A 63 -5.83 -10.00 8.93
C TYR A 63 -6.83 -9.95 10.10
N LEU A 64 -6.94 -8.82 10.79
CA LEU A 64 -7.84 -8.64 11.93
C LEU A 64 -9.32 -8.67 11.52
N LEU A 65 -9.64 -8.29 10.29
CA LEU A 65 -11.01 -8.23 9.77
C LEU A 65 -11.54 -9.55 9.17
N ARG A 66 -10.77 -10.63 9.21
CA ARG A 66 -11.16 -11.87 8.51
C ARG A 66 -12.46 -12.53 9.00
N HIS A 67 -12.91 -12.22 10.19
CA HIS A 67 -14.20 -12.70 10.71
C HIS A 67 -15.37 -11.74 10.42
N GLU A 68 -15.06 -10.50 10.05
CA GLU A 68 -16.05 -9.49 9.67
C GLU A 68 -16.48 -9.64 8.18
N PHE A 69 -15.61 -10.27 7.37
CA PHE A 69 -15.84 -10.52 5.94
C PHE A 69 -15.74 -12.02 5.59
N PRO A 70 -16.61 -12.87 6.17
CA PRO A 70 -16.49 -14.34 6.05
C PRO A 70 -16.72 -14.86 4.62
N ASP A 71 -17.36 -14.08 3.76
CA ASP A 71 -17.68 -14.44 2.38
C ASP A 71 -16.55 -14.07 1.40
N LEU A 72 -15.50 -13.38 1.86
CA LEU A 72 -14.36 -12.96 1.05
C LEU A 72 -13.15 -13.86 1.25
N ASP A 73 -12.33 -13.98 0.22
CA ASP A 73 -10.99 -14.55 0.34
C ASP A 73 -10.06 -13.58 1.05
N MET A 74 -10.09 -13.59 2.38
CA MET A 74 -9.29 -12.70 3.21
C MET A 74 -7.79 -12.99 3.15
N ASP A 75 -7.37 -14.20 2.78
CA ASP A 75 -5.95 -14.49 2.53
C ASP A 75 -5.49 -13.77 1.25
N LYS A 76 -6.33 -13.70 0.23
CA LYS A 76 -6.08 -12.89 -0.97
C LYS A 76 -6.02 -11.39 -0.65
N VAL A 77 -6.93 -10.87 0.19
CA VAL A 77 -6.89 -9.46 0.64
C VAL A 77 -5.58 -9.14 1.38
N VAL A 78 -5.15 -10.00 2.30
CA VAL A 78 -3.86 -9.83 3.01
C VAL A 78 -2.69 -9.83 2.03
N ASN A 79 -2.70 -10.71 1.02
CA ASN A 79 -1.67 -10.74 -0.01
C ASN A 79 -1.66 -9.46 -0.84
N MET A 80 -2.83 -8.92 -1.23
CA MET A 80 -2.93 -7.62 -1.92
C MET A 80 -2.34 -6.49 -1.07
N CYS A 81 -2.74 -6.41 0.20
CA CYS A 81 -2.22 -5.41 1.15
C CYS A 81 -0.70 -5.51 1.34
N LEU A 82 -0.14 -6.72 1.32
CA LEU A 82 1.29 -6.94 1.50
C LEU A 82 2.13 -6.43 0.33
N ILE A 83 1.61 -6.57 -0.90
CA ILE A 83 2.40 -6.32 -2.12
C ILE A 83 2.05 -5.01 -2.83
N HIS A 84 0.99 -4.27 -2.40
CA HIS A 84 0.40 -3.19 -3.19
C HIS A 84 1.39 -2.08 -3.57
N ASP A 85 2.33 -1.77 -2.68
CA ASP A 85 3.32 -0.70 -2.86
C ASP A 85 4.72 -1.21 -3.28
N LEU A 86 4.86 -2.47 -3.76
CA LEU A 86 6.17 -2.96 -4.22
C LEU A 86 6.74 -2.15 -5.39
N GLY A 87 5.91 -1.46 -6.17
CA GLY A 87 6.35 -0.53 -7.20
C GLY A 87 7.21 0.60 -6.67
N GLU A 88 6.95 1.05 -5.45
CA GLU A 88 7.68 2.12 -4.81
C GLU A 88 9.14 1.78 -4.43
N CYS A 89 9.51 0.49 -4.50
CA CYS A 89 10.92 0.07 -4.46
C CYS A 89 11.77 0.73 -5.56
N PHE A 90 11.13 1.20 -6.64
CA PHE A 90 11.79 1.72 -7.84
C PHE A 90 11.63 3.23 -8.01
N THR A 91 10.51 3.81 -7.54
CA THR A 91 10.14 5.22 -7.73
C THR A 91 10.15 6.03 -6.44
N GLY A 92 10.07 5.37 -5.29
CA GLY A 92 9.72 6.01 -4.03
C GLY A 92 8.21 6.27 -3.92
N ASP A 93 7.74 6.61 -2.72
CA ASP A 93 6.37 7.06 -2.49
C ASP A 93 6.19 8.50 -3.00
N ILE A 94 5.22 8.68 -3.88
CA ILE A 94 4.76 9.98 -4.33
C ILE A 94 3.34 10.18 -3.79
N PRO A 95 3.11 11.19 -2.91
CA PRO A 95 1.79 11.41 -2.33
C PRO A 95 0.68 11.49 -3.38
N ALA A 96 -0.44 10.81 -3.13
CA ALA A 96 -1.51 10.60 -4.10
C ALA A 96 -2.06 11.90 -4.71
N PHE A 97 -2.02 13.02 -3.96
CA PHE A 97 -2.51 14.33 -4.38
C PHE A 97 -1.55 15.12 -5.29
N ILE A 98 -0.30 14.65 -5.47
CA ILE A 98 0.68 15.22 -6.42
C ILE A 98 1.16 14.22 -7.47
N LYS A 99 0.83 12.92 -7.32
CA LYS A 99 1.22 11.84 -8.24
C LYS A 99 0.55 12.03 -9.60
N THR A 100 1.35 12.19 -10.65
CA THR A 100 0.87 12.37 -12.03
C THR A 100 0.64 11.03 -12.73
N ASP A 101 -0.06 11.05 -13.88
CA ASP A 101 -0.24 9.84 -14.69
C ASP A 101 1.10 9.30 -15.23
N SER A 102 2.05 10.18 -15.54
CA SER A 102 3.41 9.78 -15.96
C SER A 102 4.20 9.09 -14.84
N ASP A 103 3.98 9.48 -13.58
CA ASP A 103 4.61 8.83 -12.43
C ASP A 103 4.03 7.42 -12.25
N ARG A 104 2.70 7.27 -12.38
CA ARG A 104 2.01 5.96 -12.33
C ARG A 104 2.50 5.03 -13.43
N GLU A 105 2.55 5.52 -14.68
CA GLU A 105 3.03 4.73 -15.83
C GLU A 105 4.49 4.28 -15.64
N THR A 106 5.32 5.12 -15.07
CA THR A 106 6.72 4.79 -14.77
C THR A 106 6.83 3.70 -13.71
N GLU A 107 6.09 3.84 -12.61
CA GLU A 107 6.05 2.86 -11.53
C GLU A 107 5.52 1.51 -12.02
N ASP A 108 4.38 1.50 -12.72
CA ASP A 108 3.78 0.31 -13.31
C ASP A 108 4.73 -0.39 -14.27
N THR A 109 5.44 0.37 -15.08
CA THR A 109 6.41 -0.18 -16.04
C THR A 109 7.55 -0.88 -15.31
N LEU A 110 8.14 -0.25 -14.30
CA LEU A 110 9.26 -0.81 -13.54
C LEU A 110 8.82 -2.01 -12.70
N LEU A 111 7.67 -1.92 -12.05
CA LEU A 111 7.07 -3.03 -11.31
C LEU A 111 6.82 -4.23 -12.22
N ASN A 112 6.15 -4.02 -13.36
CA ASN A 112 5.87 -5.09 -14.32
C ASN A 112 7.12 -5.72 -14.90
N GLN A 113 8.19 -4.95 -15.15
CA GLN A 113 9.47 -5.48 -15.60
C GLN A 113 10.11 -6.37 -14.53
N TRP A 114 10.05 -5.95 -13.27
CA TRP A 114 10.57 -6.72 -12.16
C TRP A 114 9.75 -8.00 -11.94
N VAL A 115 8.42 -7.91 -11.90
CA VAL A 115 7.54 -9.08 -11.73
C VAL A 115 7.78 -10.13 -12.82
N ARG A 116 7.96 -9.73 -14.07
CA ARG A 116 8.30 -10.63 -15.19
C ARG A 116 9.68 -11.28 -15.07
N SER A 117 10.57 -10.73 -14.25
CA SER A 117 11.89 -11.31 -13.99
C SER A 117 11.88 -12.37 -12.89
N LEU A 118 10.78 -12.51 -12.15
CA LEU A 118 10.60 -13.50 -11.09
C LEU A 118 10.43 -14.92 -11.66
N PRO A 119 10.60 -15.97 -10.83
CA PRO A 119 10.24 -17.34 -11.22
C PRO A 119 8.81 -17.42 -11.74
N GLU A 120 8.59 -18.23 -12.77
CA GLU A 120 7.36 -18.24 -13.59
C GLU A 120 6.06 -18.32 -12.76
N GLU A 121 5.99 -19.24 -11.80
CA GLU A 121 4.79 -19.42 -10.97
C GLU A 121 4.54 -18.17 -10.09
N LEU A 122 5.59 -17.65 -9.43
CA LEU A 122 5.48 -16.45 -8.60
C LEU A 122 5.12 -15.20 -9.42
N SER A 123 5.71 -15.06 -10.62
CA SER A 123 5.39 -13.99 -11.56
C SER A 123 3.91 -14.03 -11.98
N ALA A 124 3.38 -15.23 -12.24
CA ALA A 124 1.98 -15.41 -12.62
C ALA A 124 1.04 -15.03 -11.45
N ASP A 125 1.33 -15.49 -10.24
CA ASP A 125 0.52 -15.21 -9.04
C ASP A 125 0.48 -13.72 -8.72
N ILE A 126 1.64 -13.05 -8.69
CA ILE A 126 1.73 -11.61 -8.42
C ILE A 126 1.04 -10.81 -9.52
N SER A 127 1.24 -11.16 -10.80
CA SER A 127 0.59 -10.47 -11.92
C SER A 127 -0.94 -10.59 -11.87
N ALA A 128 -1.46 -11.75 -11.43
CA ALA A 128 -2.90 -11.94 -11.27
C ALA A 128 -3.47 -11.05 -10.17
N LEU A 129 -2.78 -10.93 -9.02
CA LEU A 129 -3.18 -10.04 -7.94
C LEU A 129 -3.19 -8.58 -8.38
N TYR A 130 -2.12 -8.07 -9.00
CA TYR A 130 -2.08 -6.67 -9.47
C TYR A 130 -3.18 -6.39 -10.49
N LYS A 131 -3.43 -7.31 -11.45
CA LYS A 131 -4.51 -7.14 -12.41
C LYS A 131 -5.88 -7.03 -11.74
N GLU A 132 -6.15 -7.80 -10.68
CA GLU A 132 -7.39 -7.72 -9.92
C GLU A 132 -7.46 -6.43 -9.10
N MET A 133 -6.35 -6.03 -8.50
CA MET A 133 -6.22 -4.77 -7.75
C MET A 133 -6.46 -3.56 -8.65
N ASP A 134 -5.93 -3.53 -9.85
CA ASP A 134 -6.12 -2.44 -10.81
C ASP A 134 -7.56 -2.37 -11.32
N ALA A 135 -8.19 -3.51 -11.57
CA ALA A 135 -9.56 -3.57 -12.05
C ALA A 135 -10.60 -3.07 -11.03
N GLN A 136 -10.32 -3.22 -9.72
CA GLN A 136 -11.23 -2.81 -8.63
C GLN A 136 -12.68 -3.35 -8.77
N GLU A 137 -12.84 -4.50 -9.41
CA GLU A 137 -14.16 -5.10 -9.67
C GLU A 137 -14.61 -6.03 -8.54
N THR A 138 -13.69 -6.83 -7.98
CA THR A 138 -13.97 -7.79 -6.90
C THR A 138 -14.12 -7.10 -5.55
N ALA A 139 -14.84 -7.73 -4.64
CA ALA A 139 -15.00 -7.23 -3.28
C ALA A 139 -13.66 -7.22 -2.52
N GLU A 140 -12.80 -8.21 -2.78
CA GLU A 140 -11.44 -8.26 -2.21
C GLU A 140 -10.58 -7.09 -2.67
N ALA A 141 -10.59 -6.75 -3.97
CA ALA A 141 -9.85 -5.59 -4.49
C ALA A 141 -10.38 -4.27 -3.92
N LYS A 142 -11.69 -4.14 -3.75
CA LYS A 142 -12.29 -2.96 -3.10
C LYS A 142 -11.92 -2.89 -1.62
N LEU A 143 -11.93 -4.02 -0.92
CA LEU A 143 -11.59 -4.07 0.50
C LEU A 143 -10.13 -3.69 0.73
N TYR A 144 -9.18 -4.29 -0.01
CA TYR A 144 -7.78 -3.90 0.13
C TYR A 144 -7.61 -2.40 -0.10
N LYS A 145 -8.24 -1.83 -1.14
CA LYS A 145 -8.10 -0.39 -1.47
C LYS A 145 -8.73 0.51 -0.42
N ALA A 146 -9.81 0.08 0.20
CA ALA A 146 -10.40 0.78 1.33
C ALA A 146 -9.44 0.79 2.54
N LEU A 147 -8.85 -0.36 2.87
CA LEU A 147 -7.90 -0.47 3.99
C LEU A 147 -6.64 0.36 3.78
N ASP A 148 -6.05 0.35 2.59
CA ASP A 148 -4.93 1.19 2.21
C ASP A 148 -5.19 2.67 2.50
N LYS A 149 -6.33 3.19 2.01
CA LYS A 149 -6.71 4.59 2.21
C LYS A 149 -7.07 4.92 3.67
N LEU A 150 -7.75 4.01 4.38
CA LEU A 150 -8.12 4.20 5.78
C LEU A 150 -6.89 4.20 6.70
N GLU A 151 -5.91 3.37 6.39
CA GLU A 151 -4.64 3.34 7.14
C GLU A 151 -3.95 4.70 7.14
N ALA A 152 -3.88 5.37 5.99
CA ALA A 152 -3.29 6.70 5.89
C ALA A 152 -4.01 7.75 6.77
N LEU A 153 -5.36 7.69 6.85
CA LEU A 153 -6.13 8.58 7.72
C LEU A 153 -5.91 8.28 9.21
N ILE A 154 -5.80 6.99 9.57
CA ILE A 154 -5.48 6.56 10.94
C ILE A 154 -4.08 7.06 11.30
N GLN A 155 -3.11 6.91 10.40
CA GLN A 155 -1.74 7.36 10.63
C GLN A 155 -1.66 8.89 10.81
N HIS A 156 -2.42 9.66 10.04
CA HIS A 156 -2.56 11.10 10.25
C HIS A 156 -3.11 11.40 11.65
N ASN A 157 -4.19 10.74 12.07
CA ASN A 157 -4.75 10.94 13.41
C ASN A 157 -3.77 10.61 14.55
N GLU A 158 -2.83 9.70 14.32
CA GLU A 158 -1.79 9.35 15.31
C GLU A 158 -0.57 10.28 15.24
N SER A 159 -0.33 10.98 14.13
CA SER A 159 0.81 11.89 13.97
C SER A 159 0.58 13.24 14.67
N PRO A 160 1.63 13.98 15.05
CA PRO A 160 1.47 15.34 15.58
C PRO A 160 0.81 16.27 14.56
N LEU A 161 -0.17 17.07 14.98
CA LEU A 161 -0.90 17.98 14.09
C LEU A 161 0.02 18.99 13.38
N SER A 162 1.15 19.35 14.00
CA SER A 162 2.16 20.23 13.41
C SER A 162 2.85 19.65 12.15
N THR A 163 2.64 18.36 11.86
CA THR A 163 3.17 17.68 10.66
C THR A 163 2.18 17.68 9.51
N TRP A 164 0.94 18.09 9.76
CA TRP A 164 -0.11 18.16 8.74
C TRP A 164 0.03 19.41 7.87
N SER A 165 -0.16 19.25 6.58
CA SER A 165 -0.31 20.38 5.64
C SER A 165 -1.74 20.94 5.68
N GLU A 166 -1.94 22.16 5.20
CA GLU A 166 -3.26 22.85 5.26
C GLU A 166 -4.39 22.07 4.56
N ASN A 167 -4.09 21.36 3.46
CA ASN A 167 -5.09 20.55 2.76
C ASN A 167 -5.46 19.26 3.51
N GLU A 168 -4.62 18.75 4.38
CA GLU A 168 -4.88 17.51 5.12
C GLU A 168 -5.93 17.69 6.21
N TYR A 169 -6.13 18.92 6.72
CA TYR A 169 -7.22 19.21 7.65
C TYR A 169 -8.60 18.91 7.05
N GLU A 170 -8.81 19.26 5.76
CA GLU A 170 -10.07 18.96 5.07
C GLU A 170 -10.07 17.56 4.45
N LEU A 171 -8.91 17.08 3.99
CA LEU A 171 -8.79 15.75 3.41
C LEU A 171 -9.14 14.66 4.44
N ASN A 172 -8.62 14.76 5.66
CA ASN A 172 -8.92 13.79 6.73
C ASN A 172 -10.41 13.77 7.12
N LYS A 173 -11.13 14.88 6.91
CA LYS A 173 -12.59 14.94 7.15
C LYS A 173 -13.40 14.31 6.02
N THR A 174 -12.96 14.42 4.78
CA THR A 174 -13.81 14.15 3.60
C THR A 174 -13.40 12.96 2.75
N TYR A 175 -12.14 12.56 2.83
CA TYR A 175 -11.59 11.50 1.98
C TYR A 175 -12.14 10.12 2.32
N THR A 176 -12.29 9.24 1.34
CA THR A 176 -12.62 7.80 1.39
C THR A 176 -14.09 7.40 1.62
N PHE A 177 -15.02 8.27 1.90
CA PHE A 177 -16.43 7.88 2.12
C PHE A 177 -17.06 7.14 0.93
N ASP A 178 -16.72 7.53 -0.28
CA ASP A 178 -17.11 6.83 -1.50
C ASP A 178 -16.48 5.42 -1.60
N THR A 179 -15.20 5.34 -1.21
CA THR A 179 -14.42 4.10 -1.27
C THR A 179 -14.95 3.04 -0.30
N VAL A 180 -15.44 3.42 0.88
CA VAL A 180 -15.94 2.50 1.92
C VAL A 180 -17.43 2.19 1.81
N SER A 181 -18.18 2.91 0.97
CA SER A 181 -19.65 2.86 0.91
C SER A 181 -20.25 1.51 0.53
N PHE A 182 -19.47 0.56 0.04
CA PHE A 182 -19.92 -0.79 -0.28
C PHE A 182 -20.06 -1.70 0.96
N SER A 183 -19.63 -1.27 2.13
CA SER A 183 -19.68 -2.03 3.38
C SER A 183 -20.08 -1.12 4.55
N GLU A 184 -21.13 -1.51 5.27
CA GLU A 184 -21.58 -0.83 6.48
C GLU A 184 -20.47 -0.79 7.53
N TRP A 185 -19.79 -1.91 7.77
CA TRP A 185 -18.69 -2.01 8.71
C TRP A 185 -17.53 -1.02 8.42
N LEU A 186 -17.16 -0.89 7.13
CA LEU A 186 -16.11 0.06 6.72
C LEU A 186 -16.59 1.51 6.82
N THR A 187 -17.87 1.77 6.60
CA THR A 187 -18.48 3.09 6.80
C THR A 187 -18.42 3.48 8.27
N ASP A 188 -18.80 2.58 9.17
CA ASP A 188 -18.70 2.79 10.63
C ASP A 188 -17.26 3.03 11.06
N LEU A 189 -16.29 2.28 10.53
CA LEU A 189 -14.87 2.52 10.80
C LEU A 189 -14.45 3.91 10.31
N ARG A 190 -14.87 4.31 9.11
CA ARG A 190 -14.55 5.64 8.57
C ARG A 190 -15.16 6.77 9.40
N GLU A 191 -16.36 6.59 9.92
CA GLU A 191 -17.02 7.54 10.84
C GLU A 191 -16.23 7.66 12.16
N ALA A 192 -15.81 6.55 12.75
CA ALA A 192 -14.97 6.57 13.95
C ALA A 192 -13.63 7.30 13.71
N ILE A 193 -12.99 7.10 12.54
CA ILE A 193 -11.78 7.83 12.15
C ILE A 193 -12.07 9.34 12.02
N LEU A 194 -13.25 9.72 11.52
CA LEU A 194 -13.65 11.12 11.42
C LEU A 194 -13.85 11.74 12.81
N GLU A 195 -14.48 11.02 13.73
CA GLU A 195 -14.63 11.47 15.13
C GLU A 195 -13.27 11.74 15.78
N ASP A 196 -12.29 10.84 15.61
CA ASP A 196 -10.92 11.03 16.08
C ASP A 196 -10.25 12.25 15.43
N THR A 197 -10.47 12.47 14.11
CA THR A 197 -9.97 13.65 13.40
C THR A 197 -10.53 14.93 14.01
N ILE A 198 -11.85 15.00 14.21
CA ILE A 198 -12.53 16.19 14.77
C ILE A 198 -12.02 16.44 16.19
N ALA A 199 -11.99 15.43 17.03
CA ALA A 199 -11.52 15.55 18.42
C ALA A 199 -10.07 16.07 18.48
N LYS A 200 -9.20 15.59 17.59
CA LYS A 200 -7.81 16.05 17.49
C LYS A 200 -7.71 17.53 17.10
N LEU A 201 -8.49 17.97 16.09
CA LEU A 201 -8.50 19.36 15.63
C LEU A 201 -9.04 20.30 16.73
N GLU A 202 -10.11 19.93 17.42
CA GLU A 202 -10.69 20.71 18.51
C GLU A 202 -9.71 20.88 19.70
N GLN A 203 -8.95 19.83 20.04
CA GLN A 203 -7.93 19.90 21.11
C GLN A 203 -6.81 20.90 20.80
N GLU A 204 -6.49 21.09 19.54
CA GLU A 204 -5.47 22.05 19.08
C GLU A 204 -6.06 23.43 18.71
N GLY A 205 -7.38 23.63 18.90
CA GLY A 205 -8.07 24.92 18.65
C GLY A 205 -8.28 25.23 17.17
N ARG A 206 -8.46 24.21 16.35
CA ARG A 206 -8.71 24.32 14.90
C ARG A 206 -10.09 23.83 14.50
#